data_f203e7a6c2931da9c7a927b9d741cd80
#
_entry.id   f203e7a6c2931da9c7a927b9d741cd80
#
_cell.length_a   1.000
_cell.length_b   1.000
_cell.length_c   1.000
_cell.angle_alpha   90.00
_cell.angle_beta   90.00
_cell.angle_gamma   90.00
#
_symmetry.space_group_name_H-M   'P 1'
#
loop_
_entity.id
_entity.type
_entity.pdbx_description
1 polymer ?
#
loop_
_entity_poly.entity_id
_entity_poly.type
_entity_poly.pdbx_seq_one_letter_code
_entity_poly.pdbx_strand_id
1 'polypeptide(L)'
;MGFYKKPWWMLFFVGMWLPGFARAADSFPVPVTTEINTLKRVIDPIVIRMEELSLFQNGNIGPLRLMAVRNGAWEVIPFQIDEVDKKGEYIYPVVYKNGSLRESGAGKKPGIVKPRDELVFISRDLGDQANPNQWPAGRGMEIEVRDPLDGGKGYAYLFHFPEPPKLSPRDYVGLLPGGKAVFTEEFVFGFNDPDHPAVFNLAAFYDPEAPGDIERAMKRNLLDRLKIRATISFLLGKIRMDLSETDTKGRLQACLDGPVRVIKKYRNWVDLLPGIPSPSIDRLVFNYPNRIVLPNDMYLPFNPEAFITDGEITVALDFTRRAVGSYLFNPINEKPLLIDGKMSPEERKVSEFTVDAIERISPWILIFNDEGAVLGRFFLSDKIWNEFRRLGPASAFRYSFFYTDDAAAPDDPGLEPGKYGEFGFQGKGVANVPQGHYFINVVLFGKKGFKFGEESEFLKVDDAPLEITVRQSPP
;
A
#
# COMPACT_ATOMS: atom_id res chain seq x y z
N MET A 1 -6.10 49.30 -27.45
CA MET A 1 -5.81 49.60 -28.88
C MET A 1 -4.45 48.98 -29.19
N GLY A 2 -4.38 48.06 -30.16
CA GLY A 2 -3.12 47.46 -30.60
C GLY A 2 -3.28 46.02 -31.01
N PHE A 3 -3.97 45.76 -32.11
CA PHE A 3 -4.09 44.43 -32.74
C PHE A 3 -2.77 44.07 -33.43
N TYR A 4 -2.15 42.95 -33.09
CA TYR A 4 -1.14 42.32 -33.92
C TYR A 4 -1.73 41.11 -34.63
N LYS A 5 -1.92 41.23 -35.95
CA LYS A 5 -2.22 40.14 -36.90
C LYS A 5 -0.93 39.39 -37.22
N LYS A 6 -0.93 38.06 -37.08
CA LYS A 6 0.10 37.17 -37.66
C LYS A 6 -0.36 36.68 -39.02
N PRO A 7 0.51 36.66 -40.05
CA PRO A 7 0.16 36.15 -41.37
C PRO A 7 0.31 34.62 -41.42
N TRP A 8 -0.66 34.01 -42.09
CA TRP A 8 -0.62 32.60 -42.47
C TRP A 8 0.29 32.42 -43.68
N TRP A 9 1.34 31.61 -43.55
CA TRP A 9 2.05 31.00 -44.67
C TRP A 9 1.66 29.57 -44.80
N MET A 10 0.86 29.24 -45.83
CA MET A 10 0.68 27.85 -46.30
C MET A 10 1.95 27.42 -47.02
N LEU A 11 2.66 26.48 -46.47
CA LEU A 11 3.67 25.67 -47.13
C LEU A 11 3.04 24.32 -47.45
N PHE A 12 2.77 24.11 -48.77
CA PHE A 12 2.48 22.77 -49.30
C PHE A 12 3.76 21.93 -49.28
N PHE A 13 3.86 21.02 -48.36
CA PHE A 13 4.83 19.92 -48.46
C PHE A 13 4.19 18.76 -49.23
N VAL A 14 4.67 18.57 -50.46
CA VAL A 14 4.48 17.33 -51.20
C VAL A 14 5.28 16.24 -50.49
N GLY A 15 4.60 15.46 -49.63
CA GLY A 15 5.18 14.33 -48.94
C GLY A 15 5.48 13.19 -49.93
N MET A 16 6.74 13.00 -50.24
CA MET A 16 7.22 11.73 -50.76
C MET A 16 6.93 10.62 -49.76
N TRP A 17 5.96 9.77 -50.05
CA TRP A 17 5.75 8.52 -49.36
C TRP A 17 6.97 7.61 -49.59
N LEU A 18 7.92 7.63 -48.65
CA LEU A 18 8.83 6.51 -48.49
C LEU A 18 8.03 5.39 -47.82
N PRO A 19 8.03 4.16 -48.35
CA PRO A 19 7.42 3.06 -47.64
C PRO A 19 8.20 2.89 -46.33
N GLY A 20 7.57 3.29 -45.20
CA GLY A 20 8.09 3.02 -43.89
C GLY A 20 8.31 1.52 -43.77
N PHE A 21 9.55 1.10 -43.57
CA PHE A 21 9.84 -0.24 -43.06
C PHE A 21 8.99 -0.40 -41.77
N ALA A 22 7.86 -1.09 -41.90
CA ALA A 22 7.16 -1.66 -40.78
C ALA A 22 8.20 -2.57 -40.10
N ARG A 23 8.75 -2.10 -38.97
CA ARG A 23 9.58 -2.94 -38.13
C ARG A 23 8.70 -4.13 -37.79
N ALA A 24 9.12 -5.33 -38.15
CA ALA A 24 8.40 -6.54 -37.81
C ALA A 24 8.05 -6.47 -36.33
N ALA A 25 6.78 -6.57 -36.00
CA ALA A 25 6.38 -6.78 -34.61
C ALA A 25 7.17 -8.00 -34.12
N ASP A 26 7.81 -7.89 -32.95
CA ASP A 26 8.62 -8.96 -32.39
C ASP A 26 7.74 -10.23 -32.34
N SER A 27 7.85 -11.09 -33.33
CA SER A 27 7.07 -12.32 -33.43
C SER A 27 7.78 -13.37 -32.59
N PHE A 28 7.38 -13.49 -31.35
CA PHE A 28 7.78 -14.62 -30.51
C PHE A 28 7.20 -15.92 -31.06
N PRO A 29 7.86 -17.07 -30.82
CA PRO A 29 7.29 -18.36 -31.17
C PRO A 29 5.91 -18.50 -30.52
N VAL A 30 4.95 -19.07 -31.25
CA VAL A 30 3.62 -19.34 -30.69
C VAL A 30 3.77 -20.33 -29.54
N PRO A 31 3.37 -19.95 -28.31
CA PRO A 31 3.52 -20.83 -27.16
C PRO A 31 2.58 -22.03 -27.26
N VAL A 32 3.05 -23.21 -26.89
CA VAL A 32 2.18 -24.35 -26.62
C VAL A 32 1.93 -24.41 -25.12
N THR A 33 0.68 -24.24 -24.75
CA THR A 33 0.22 -24.32 -23.37
C THR A 33 0.26 -25.76 -22.87
N THR A 34 0.90 -26.01 -21.71
CA THR A 34 0.92 -27.29 -21.04
C THR A 34 -0.06 -27.37 -19.89
N GLU A 35 -0.35 -26.24 -19.24
CA GLU A 35 -1.35 -26.11 -18.18
C GLU A 35 -2.04 -24.72 -18.31
N ILE A 36 -3.37 -24.71 -18.19
CA ILE A 36 -4.15 -23.45 -18.26
C ILE A 36 -4.08 -22.75 -16.89
N ASN A 37 -4.04 -21.42 -16.92
CA ASN A 37 -4.16 -20.60 -15.72
C ASN A 37 -5.51 -20.84 -15.03
N THR A 38 -5.47 -21.30 -13.80
CA THR A 38 -6.65 -21.58 -12.97
C THR A 38 -6.69 -20.71 -11.71
N LEU A 39 -5.72 -19.80 -11.54
CA LEU A 39 -5.67 -18.90 -10.40
C LEU A 39 -6.81 -17.90 -10.47
N LYS A 40 -7.63 -17.86 -9.41
CA LYS A 40 -8.78 -16.94 -9.32
C LYS A 40 -8.45 -15.64 -8.61
N ARG A 41 -7.36 -15.61 -7.84
CA ARG A 41 -6.92 -14.44 -7.09
C ARG A 41 -6.24 -13.45 -8.03
N VAL A 42 -6.79 -12.24 -8.09
CA VAL A 42 -6.39 -11.22 -9.08
C VAL A 42 -5.80 -9.94 -8.46
N ILE A 43 -5.82 -9.85 -7.14
CA ILE A 43 -5.43 -8.62 -6.44
C ILE A 43 -4.12 -8.72 -5.68
N ASP A 44 -3.52 -9.89 -5.64
CA ASP A 44 -2.33 -10.15 -4.83
C ASP A 44 -1.06 -9.58 -5.46
N PRO A 45 -0.31 -8.77 -4.74
CA PRO A 45 1.04 -8.41 -5.17
C PRO A 45 1.97 -9.62 -4.98
N ILE A 46 2.72 -9.92 -6.02
CA ILE A 46 3.77 -10.93 -6.00
C ILE A 46 5.10 -10.18 -5.84
N VAL A 47 5.85 -10.52 -4.79
CA VAL A 47 7.15 -9.93 -4.50
C VAL A 47 8.17 -11.06 -4.35
N ILE A 48 9.17 -11.09 -5.22
CA ILE A 48 10.19 -12.13 -5.26
C ILE A 48 11.57 -11.48 -5.10
N ARG A 49 12.37 -11.94 -4.16
CA ARG A 49 13.76 -11.51 -4.06
C ARG A 49 14.57 -12.06 -5.22
N MET A 50 15.43 -11.25 -5.79
CA MET A 50 16.26 -11.66 -6.92
C MET A 50 17.27 -12.76 -6.56
N GLU A 51 17.49 -13.04 -5.26
CA GLU A 51 18.28 -14.23 -4.84
C GLU A 51 17.60 -15.55 -5.23
N GLU A 52 16.26 -15.58 -5.31
CA GLU A 52 15.50 -16.73 -5.78
C GLU A 52 15.59 -16.89 -7.31
N LEU A 53 15.84 -15.79 -8.02
CA LEU A 53 16.02 -15.70 -9.46
C LEU A 53 17.52 -15.69 -9.83
N SER A 54 18.27 -16.64 -9.30
CA SER A 54 19.75 -16.68 -9.30
C SER A 54 20.38 -16.59 -10.69
N LEU A 55 19.67 -17.05 -11.73
CA LEU A 55 20.11 -16.99 -13.14
C LEU A 55 20.47 -15.56 -13.58
N PHE A 56 19.81 -14.54 -13.01
CA PHE A 56 19.95 -13.14 -13.46
C PHE A 56 20.87 -12.30 -12.57
N GLN A 57 21.38 -12.85 -11.46
CA GLN A 57 22.27 -12.13 -10.56
C GLN A 57 23.51 -11.60 -11.28
N ASN A 58 23.92 -10.40 -10.89
CA ASN A 58 25.04 -9.66 -11.51
C ASN A 58 24.83 -9.28 -13.00
N GLY A 59 23.65 -9.56 -13.56
CA GLY A 59 23.24 -9.09 -14.89
C GLY A 59 22.62 -7.69 -14.84
N ASN A 60 22.50 -7.06 -16.02
CA ASN A 60 21.81 -5.79 -16.14
C ASN A 60 20.29 -5.97 -16.00
N ILE A 61 19.62 -5.05 -15.32
CA ILE A 61 18.15 -5.02 -15.18
C ILE A 61 17.46 -4.66 -16.50
N GLY A 62 18.03 -3.75 -17.28
CA GLY A 62 17.42 -3.22 -18.51
C GLY A 62 16.95 -4.26 -19.54
N PRO A 63 17.72 -5.33 -19.81
CA PRO A 63 17.34 -6.42 -20.70
C PRO A 63 16.25 -7.37 -20.17
N LEU A 64 15.88 -7.29 -18.90
CA LEU A 64 14.90 -8.20 -18.32
C LEU A 64 13.47 -7.83 -18.73
N ARG A 65 12.68 -8.86 -19.04
CA ARG A 65 11.24 -8.75 -19.30
C ARG A 65 10.51 -9.85 -18.56
N LEU A 66 9.44 -9.47 -17.87
CA LEU A 66 8.49 -10.42 -17.32
C LEU A 66 7.38 -10.63 -18.33
N MET A 67 7.12 -11.88 -18.66
CA MET A 67 6.15 -12.26 -19.68
C MET A 67 5.18 -13.30 -19.14
N ALA A 68 3.99 -13.37 -19.73
CA ALA A 68 3.01 -14.41 -19.49
C ALA A 68 2.42 -14.90 -20.82
N VAL A 69 1.92 -16.14 -20.85
CA VAL A 69 1.15 -16.65 -21.99
C VAL A 69 -0.33 -16.35 -21.74
N ARG A 70 -0.88 -15.46 -22.54
CA ARG A 70 -2.29 -15.03 -22.43
C ARG A 70 -2.93 -15.06 -23.80
N ASN A 71 -4.14 -15.64 -23.88
CA ASN A 71 -4.85 -15.79 -25.15
C ASN A 71 -4.01 -16.48 -26.26
N GLY A 72 -3.17 -17.43 -25.86
CA GLY A 72 -2.31 -18.17 -26.80
C GLY A 72 -1.12 -17.37 -27.36
N ALA A 73 -0.75 -16.27 -26.73
CA ALA A 73 0.39 -15.44 -27.15
C ALA A 73 1.26 -15.03 -25.96
N TRP A 74 2.55 -14.75 -26.24
CA TRP A 74 3.44 -14.14 -25.26
C TRP A 74 3.15 -12.66 -25.14
N GLU A 75 2.89 -12.21 -23.91
CA GLU A 75 2.67 -10.79 -23.56
C GLU A 75 3.71 -10.34 -22.53
N VAL A 76 4.27 -9.15 -22.71
CA VAL A 76 5.05 -8.48 -21.67
C VAL A 76 4.08 -7.91 -20.64
N ILE A 77 4.12 -8.44 -19.44
CA ILE A 77 3.24 -7.99 -18.34
C ILE A 77 3.90 -6.87 -17.53
N PRO A 78 3.11 -6.03 -16.83
CA PRO A 78 3.64 -4.99 -15.97
C PRO A 78 4.46 -5.59 -14.83
N PHE A 79 5.65 -5.06 -14.61
CA PHE A 79 6.53 -5.43 -13.51
C PHE A 79 7.49 -4.29 -13.18
N GLN A 80 8.09 -4.37 -12.02
CA GLN A 80 9.22 -3.53 -11.66
C GLN A 80 10.28 -4.33 -10.89
N ILE A 81 11.50 -3.86 -10.91
CA ILE A 81 12.59 -4.37 -10.07
C ILE A 81 13.02 -3.22 -9.18
N ASP A 82 12.74 -3.35 -7.90
CA ASP A 82 13.10 -2.36 -6.90
C ASP A 82 14.49 -2.66 -6.38
N GLU A 83 15.42 -1.77 -6.68
CA GLU A 83 16.80 -1.93 -6.26
C GLU A 83 16.96 -1.67 -4.77
N VAL A 84 17.72 -2.55 -4.09
CA VAL A 84 18.00 -2.48 -2.67
C VAL A 84 19.51 -2.42 -2.44
N ASP A 85 19.95 -1.54 -1.55
CA ASP A 85 21.36 -1.38 -1.22
C ASP A 85 21.86 -2.46 -0.24
N LYS A 86 23.17 -2.41 0.08
CA LYS A 86 23.80 -3.37 1.01
C LYS A 86 23.26 -3.29 2.44
N LYS A 87 22.60 -2.20 2.81
CA LYS A 87 21.99 -2.00 4.14
C LYS A 87 20.55 -2.49 4.20
N GLY A 88 19.96 -2.86 3.07
CA GLY A 88 18.54 -3.22 2.96
C GLY A 88 17.63 -2.03 2.69
N GLU A 89 18.18 -0.87 2.31
CA GLU A 89 17.42 0.32 1.97
C GLU A 89 17.11 0.35 0.47
N TYR A 90 15.90 0.76 0.10
CA TYR A 90 15.54 0.96 -1.31
C TYR A 90 16.35 2.10 -1.93
N ILE A 91 16.69 1.95 -3.20
CA ILE A 91 17.36 2.99 -3.99
C ILE A 91 16.29 3.85 -4.65
N TYR A 92 16.18 5.10 -4.20
CA TYR A 92 15.14 6.00 -4.66
C TYR A 92 15.61 6.87 -5.84
N PRO A 93 14.97 6.77 -7.02
CA PRO A 93 15.27 7.65 -8.15
C PRO A 93 14.85 9.11 -7.90
N VAL A 94 13.88 9.33 -7.02
CA VAL A 94 13.35 10.64 -6.69
C VAL A 94 13.52 10.91 -5.20
N VAL A 95 14.10 12.07 -4.87
CA VAL A 95 14.30 12.52 -3.48
C VAL A 95 13.71 13.91 -3.27
N TYR A 96 13.25 14.18 -2.05
CA TYR A 96 12.71 15.48 -1.68
C TYR A 96 13.82 16.41 -1.19
N LYS A 97 14.06 17.50 -1.91
CA LYS A 97 15.06 18.52 -1.56
C LYS A 97 14.50 19.92 -1.76
N ASN A 98 14.68 20.81 -0.78
CA ASN A 98 14.30 22.21 -0.85
C ASN A 98 12.84 22.42 -1.26
N GLY A 99 11.92 21.68 -0.63
CA GLY A 99 10.49 21.83 -0.85
C GLY A 99 9.93 21.19 -2.13
N SER A 100 10.73 20.41 -2.88
CA SER A 100 10.28 19.75 -4.11
C SER A 100 10.91 18.39 -4.32
N LEU A 101 10.20 17.52 -5.04
CA LEU A 101 10.74 16.27 -5.55
C LEU A 101 11.73 16.55 -6.69
N ARG A 102 12.88 15.89 -6.64
CA ARG A 102 13.95 16.01 -7.65
C ARG A 102 14.55 14.66 -7.94
N GLU A 103 15.00 14.46 -9.16
CA GLU A 103 15.79 13.28 -9.49
C GLU A 103 17.06 13.22 -8.64
N SER A 104 17.31 12.07 -8.03
CA SER A 104 18.48 11.87 -7.17
C SER A 104 19.76 11.61 -7.96
N GLY A 105 19.64 11.26 -9.24
CA GLY A 105 20.73 10.68 -10.02
C GLY A 105 20.91 9.17 -9.80
N ALA A 106 20.42 8.61 -8.71
CA ALA A 106 20.31 7.19 -8.51
C ALA A 106 19.19 6.65 -9.41
N GLY A 107 19.34 5.47 -9.99
CA GLY A 107 18.32 4.87 -10.86
C GLY A 107 18.19 5.48 -12.27
N LYS A 108 19.04 6.44 -12.67
CA LYS A 108 19.04 7.00 -14.04
C LYS A 108 19.38 5.97 -15.14
N LYS A 109 20.06 4.90 -14.77
CA LYS A 109 20.30 3.75 -15.62
C LYS A 109 19.86 2.51 -14.87
N PRO A 110 19.22 1.54 -15.54
CA PRO A 110 18.94 0.26 -14.92
C PRO A 110 20.22 -0.29 -14.28
N GLY A 111 20.13 -0.65 -13.01
CA GLY A 111 21.25 -1.15 -12.25
C GLY A 111 21.64 -2.57 -12.60
N ILE A 112 22.53 -3.12 -11.80
CA ILE A 112 22.91 -4.53 -11.84
C ILE A 112 22.07 -5.24 -10.78
N VAL A 113 21.47 -6.36 -11.19
CA VAL A 113 20.66 -7.22 -10.31
C VAL A 113 21.47 -7.68 -9.09
N LYS A 114 20.97 -7.41 -7.91
CA LYS A 114 21.53 -7.82 -6.62
C LYS A 114 20.62 -8.81 -5.92
N PRO A 115 21.11 -9.66 -5.03
CA PRO A 115 20.29 -10.68 -4.36
C PRO A 115 19.07 -10.12 -3.62
N ARG A 116 19.17 -8.91 -3.04
CA ARG A 116 18.11 -8.27 -2.25
C ARG A 116 17.13 -7.44 -3.05
N ASP A 117 17.40 -7.20 -4.34
CA ASP A 117 16.46 -6.50 -5.21
C ASP A 117 15.15 -7.31 -5.29
N GLU A 118 14.04 -6.63 -5.52
CA GLU A 118 12.72 -7.25 -5.53
C GLU A 118 12.07 -7.13 -6.90
N LEU A 119 11.72 -8.27 -7.50
CA LEU A 119 10.82 -8.33 -8.64
C LEU A 119 9.38 -8.24 -8.14
N VAL A 120 8.60 -7.30 -8.67
CA VAL A 120 7.22 -7.05 -8.24
C VAL A 120 6.27 -7.02 -9.43
N PHE A 121 5.15 -7.74 -9.32
CA PHE A 121 4.06 -7.78 -10.29
C PHE A 121 2.74 -8.19 -9.60
N ILE A 122 1.63 -8.25 -10.33
CA ILE A 122 0.30 -8.56 -9.77
C ILE A 122 -0.20 -9.91 -10.30
N SER A 123 -0.88 -10.67 -9.45
CA SER A 123 -1.37 -12.01 -9.76
C SER A 123 -2.31 -12.07 -10.97
N ARG A 124 -3.10 -11.02 -11.24
CA ARG A 124 -4.00 -10.97 -12.42
C ARG A 124 -3.29 -10.96 -13.77
N ASP A 125 -2.00 -10.67 -13.79
CA ASP A 125 -1.21 -10.64 -15.02
C ASP A 125 -0.60 -12.01 -15.38
N LEU A 126 -0.75 -12.98 -14.49
CA LEU A 126 -0.33 -14.36 -14.74
C LEU A 126 -1.10 -14.97 -15.92
N GLY A 127 -0.47 -15.90 -16.57
CA GLY A 127 -1.01 -16.62 -17.72
C GLY A 127 -0.86 -18.14 -17.58
N ASP A 128 -0.98 -18.81 -18.73
CA ASP A 128 -0.87 -20.25 -18.86
C ASP A 128 0.57 -20.72 -18.75
N GLN A 129 0.76 -21.99 -18.42
CA GLN A 129 2.07 -22.62 -18.48
C GLN A 129 2.48 -22.92 -19.93
N ALA A 130 3.67 -22.48 -20.31
CA ALA A 130 4.24 -22.71 -21.63
C ALA A 130 5.20 -23.90 -21.63
N ASN A 131 5.20 -24.64 -22.75
CA ASN A 131 6.21 -25.68 -22.98
C ASN A 131 7.62 -25.04 -23.02
N PRO A 132 8.57 -25.50 -22.21
CA PRO A 132 9.92 -24.97 -22.14
C PRO A 132 10.66 -24.93 -23.49
N ASN A 133 10.36 -25.85 -24.38
CA ASN A 133 10.98 -25.92 -25.73
C ASN A 133 10.52 -24.79 -26.66
N GLN A 134 9.54 -23.99 -26.26
CA GLN A 134 8.98 -22.89 -27.05
C GLN A 134 9.07 -21.56 -26.35
N TRP A 135 9.95 -21.46 -25.37
CA TRP A 135 10.22 -20.18 -24.71
C TRP A 135 10.86 -19.20 -25.72
N PRO A 136 10.61 -17.89 -25.59
CA PRO A 136 11.34 -16.89 -26.33
C PRO A 136 12.85 -17.12 -26.20
N ALA A 137 13.60 -16.88 -27.27
CA ALA A 137 15.05 -17.06 -27.25
C ALA A 137 15.68 -16.32 -26.07
N GLY A 138 16.55 -16.98 -25.31
CA GLY A 138 17.30 -16.36 -24.22
C GLY A 138 17.28 -17.18 -22.93
N ARG A 139 17.93 -16.62 -21.91
CA ARG A 139 17.94 -17.19 -20.55
C ARG A 139 16.62 -16.85 -19.90
N GLY A 140 15.94 -17.84 -19.31
CA GLY A 140 14.63 -17.66 -18.72
C GLY A 140 14.43 -18.47 -17.43
N MET A 141 13.52 -18.00 -16.60
CA MET A 141 13.01 -18.70 -15.40
C MET A 141 11.50 -18.64 -15.38
N GLU A 142 10.87 -19.77 -15.11
CA GLU A 142 9.43 -19.89 -14.85
C GLU A 142 9.13 -19.57 -13.39
N ILE A 143 8.07 -18.82 -13.18
CA ILE A 143 7.51 -18.47 -11.88
C ILE A 143 6.11 -19.06 -11.82
N GLU A 144 5.93 -20.13 -11.06
CA GLU A 144 4.63 -20.71 -10.75
C GLU A 144 4.10 -20.06 -9.48
N VAL A 145 2.87 -19.58 -9.53
CA VAL A 145 2.15 -18.99 -8.39
C VAL A 145 0.92 -19.84 -8.14
N ARG A 146 0.77 -20.33 -6.88
CA ARG A 146 -0.28 -21.24 -6.49
C ARG A 146 -1.09 -20.67 -5.32
N ASP A 147 -2.41 -20.82 -5.38
CA ASP A 147 -3.29 -20.55 -4.24
C ASP A 147 -3.30 -21.77 -3.30
N PRO A 148 -2.86 -21.63 -2.04
CA PRO A 148 -2.89 -22.74 -1.08
C PRO A 148 -4.31 -23.18 -0.70
N LEU A 149 -5.34 -22.34 -0.95
CA LEU A 149 -6.73 -22.61 -0.55
C LEU A 149 -7.46 -23.55 -1.53
N ASP A 150 -7.28 -23.34 -2.83
CA ASP A 150 -8.00 -24.13 -3.84
C ASP A 150 -7.09 -24.83 -4.85
N GLY A 151 -5.77 -24.60 -4.75
CA GLY A 151 -4.76 -25.19 -5.63
C GLY A 151 -4.69 -24.55 -7.02
N GLY A 152 -5.42 -23.48 -7.26
CA GLY A 152 -5.37 -22.73 -8.52
C GLY A 152 -3.96 -22.19 -8.79
N LYS A 153 -3.54 -22.21 -10.05
CA LYS A 153 -2.19 -21.83 -10.48
C LYS A 153 -2.20 -20.82 -11.60
N GLY A 154 -1.15 -20.02 -11.66
CA GLY A 154 -0.83 -19.13 -12.77
C GLY A 154 0.67 -19.00 -12.95
N TYR A 155 1.10 -18.58 -14.13
CA TYR A 155 2.51 -18.61 -14.52
C TYR A 155 2.96 -17.29 -15.07
N ALA A 156 4.21 -16.93 -14.77
CA ALA A 156 4.96 -15.85 -15.41
C ALA A 156 6.39 -16.32 -15.71
N TYR A 157 7.06 -15.60 -16.59
CA TYR A 157 8.38 -15.96 -17.08
C TYR A 157 9.27 -14.73 -17.08
N LEU A 158 10.38 -14.76 -16.34
CA LEU A 158 11.40 -13.74 -16.43
C LEU A 158 12.44 -14.14 -17.46
N PHE A 159 12.65 -13.31 -18.50
CA PHE A 159 13.61 -13.52 -19.56
C PHE A 159 14.64 -12.40 -19.62
N HIS A 160 15.83 -12.75 -20.09
CA HIS A 160 16.86 -11.79 -20.51
C HIS A 160 16.93 -11.77 -22.02
N PHE A 161 16.67 -10.62 -22.62
CA PHE A 161 16.73 -10.42 -24.06
C PHE A 161 17.94 -9.54 -24.42
N PRO A 162 18.81 -9.92 -25.41
CA PRO A 162 19.83 -9.03 -25.95
C PRO A 162 19.22 -7.74 -26.53
N GLU A 163 18.09 -7.88 -27.22
CA GLU A 163 17.25 -6.81 -27.73
C GLU A 163 15.86 -6.94 -27.09
N PRO A 164 15.61 -6.28 -25.95
CA PRO A 164 14.38 -6.50 -25.22
C PRO A 164 13.17 -5.86 -25.91
N PRO A 165 12.01 -6.53 -25.94
CA PRO A 165 10.76 -5.92 -26.37
C PRO A 165 10.40 -4.74 -25.50
N LYS A 166 9.45 -3.91 -25.93
CA LYS A 166 8.96 -2.78 -25.13
C LYS A 166 8.36 -3.27 -23.81
N LEU A 167 8.52 -2.48 -22.77
CA LEU A 167 7.80 -2.70 -21.52
C LEU A 167 6.29 -2.58 -21.73
N SER A 168 5.52 -3.23 -20.86
CA SER A 168 4.08 -3.03 -20.80
C SER A 168 3.75 -1.55 -20.60
N PRO A 169 2.79 -1.00 -21.34
CA PRO A 169 2.34 0.38 -21.15
C PRO A 169 1.39 0.54 -19.95
N ARG A 170 1.00 -0.56 -19.30
CA ARG A 170 0.09 -0.51 -18.15
C ARG A 170 0.83 0.01 -16.92
N ASP A 171 0.19 0.96 -16.25
CA ASP A 171 0.64 1.58 -15.02
C ASP A 171 -0.54 1.55 -14.02
N TYR A 172 -0.38 0.76 -12.97
CA TYR A 172 -1.46 0.50 -12.00
C TYR A 172 -1.48 1.48 -10.85
N VAL A 173 -0.36 2.14 -10.61
CA VAL A 173 -0.20 3.08 -9.51
C VAL A 173 0.78 4.16 -9.91
N GLY A 174 0.54 5.38 -9.51
CA GLY A 174 1.46 6.46 -9.83
C GLY A 174 1.42 7.59 -8.80
N LEU A 175 2.48 8.36 -8.80
CA LEU A 175 2.65 9.47 -7.88
C LEU A 175 2.03 10.75 -8.46
N LEU A 176 1.11 11.37 -7.73
CA LEU A 176 0.60 12.68 -8.12
C LEU A 176 1.68 13.76 -7.99
N PRO A 177 1.61 14.83 -8.81
CA PRO A 177 2.57 15.93 -8.77
C PRO A 177 2.79 16.47 -7.35
N GLY A 178 4.05 16.66 -6.98
CA GLY A 178 4.43 17.08 -5.63
C GLY A 178 4.51 15.99 -4.59
N GLY A 179 4.16 14.74 -4.92
CA GLY A 179 4.31 13.58 -4.03
C GLY A 179 3.31 13.50 -2.88
N LYS A 180 2.28 14.36 -2.87
CA LYS A 180 1.27 14.41 -1.81
C LYS A 180 0.43 13.14 -1.77
N ALA A 181 -0.01 12.67 -2.93
CA ALA A 181 -0.87 11.51 -3.03
C ALA A 181 -0.37 10.52 -4.09
N VAL A 182 -0.85 9.30 -3.99
CA VAL A 182 -0.69 8.23 -4.96
C VAL A 182 -2.08 7.92 -5.51
N PHE A 183 -2.19 7.85 -6.81
CA PHE A 183 -3.37 7.27 -7.44
C PHE A 183 -3.11 5.77 -7.69
N THR A 184 -4.13 4.98 -7.55
CA THR A 184 -4.18 3.57 -7.96
C THR A 184 -5.20 3.44 -9.09
N GLU A 185 -5.61 2.25 -9.45
CA GLU A 185 -6.62 2.09 -10.50
C GLU A 185 -7.99 2.66 -10.13
N GLU A 186 -8.34 2.70 -8.84
CA GLU A 186 -9.70 3.00 -8.40
C GLU A 186 -9.78 4.06 -7.30
N PHE A 187 -8.68 4.39 -6.65
CA PHE A 187 -8.67 5.37 -5.56
C PHE A 187 -7.41 6.20 -5.49
N VAL A 188 -7.52 7.34 -4.83
CA VAL A 188 -6.41 8.23 -4.50
C VAL A 188 -6.23 8.23 -2.99
N PHE A 189 -4.97 8.09 -2.55
CA PHE A 189 -4.62 8.13 -1.14
C PHE A 189 -3.42 9.02 -0.87
N GLY A 190 -3.50 9.84 0.19
CA GLY A 190 -2.39 10.74 0.53
C GLY A 190 -2.73 11.76 1.59
N PHE A 191 -2.20 12.96 1.42
CA PHE A 191 -2.38 14.07 2.34
C PHE A 191 -2.60 15.39 1.58
N ASN A 192 -3.37 16.30 2.18
CA ASN A 192 -3.64 17.62 1.63
C ASN A 192 -2.66 18.68 2.16
N ASP A 193 -2.24 18.56 3.44
CA ASP A 193 -1.36 19.52 4.07
C ASP A 193 0.11 19.23 3.77
N PRO A 194 0.83 20.10 3.05
CA PRO A 194 2.24 19.93 2.74
C PRO A 194 3.15 20.08 3.97
N ASP A 195 2.69 20.75 5.02
CA ASP A 195 3.45 20.95 6.25
C ASP A 195 3.34 19.76 7.22
N HIS A 196 2.31 18.92 7.02
CA HIS A 196 2.08 17.70 7.78
C HIS A 196 1.95 16.45 6.89
N PRO A 197 2.96 16.09 6.12
CA PRO A 197 2.89 14.97 5.16
C PRO A 197 2.77 13.60 5.86
N ALA A 198 2.90 13.54 7.17
CA ALA A 198 2.66 12.32 7.95
C ALA A 198 1.19 12.10 8.28
N VAL A 199 0.35 13.12 8.10
CA VAL A 199 -1.09 13.07 8.31
C VAL A 199 -1.77 12.72 6.99
N PHE A 200 -2.25 11.49 6.88
CA PHE A 200 -3.04 11.07 5.73
C PHE A 200 -4.48 11.48 5.95
N ASN A 201 -4.97 12.34 5.09
CA ASN A 201 -6.31 12.92 5.15
C ASN A 201 -6.97 13.03 3.77
N LEU A 202 -6.52 12.22 2.82
CA LEU A 202 -7.10 12.11 1.50
C LEU A 202 -7.29 10.63 1.14
N ALA A 203 -8.54 10.22 0.96
CA ALA A 203 -8.91 8.96 0.31
C ALA A 203 -10.20 9.17 -0.49
N ALA A 204 -10.17 8.90 -1.78
CA ALA A 204 -11.32 9.08 -2.66
C ALA A 204 -11.32 8.06 -3.79
N PHE A 205 -12.51 7.56 -4.13
CA PHE A 205 -12.70 6.71 -5.31
C PHE A 205 -12.83 7.55 -6.57
N TYR A 206 -12.31 7.07 -7.69
CA TYR A 206 -12.41 7.74 -8.98
C TYR A 206 -12.62 6.74 -10.12
N ASP A 207 -12.96 7.26 -11.30
CA ASP A 207 -13.10 6.48 -12.51
C ASP A 207 -11.89 6.72 -13.42
N PRO A 208 -11.00 5.73 -13.61
CA PRO A 208 -9.81 5.88 -14.44
C PRO A 208 -10.14 6.15 -15.92
N GLU A 209 -11.31 5.71 -16.39
CA GLU A 209 -11.76 5.93 -17.76
C GLU A 209 -12.32 7.35 -18.00
N ALA A 210 -12.60 8.10 -16.91
CA ALA A 210 -13.14 9.44 -17.01
C ALA A 210 -12.03 10.52 -16.92
N PRO A 211 -11.74 11.26 -17.98
CA PRO A 211 -10.70 12.29 -17.99
C PRO A 211 -10.90 13.32 -16.87
N GLY A 212 -9.83 13.58 -16.11
CA GLY A 212 -9.85 14.55 -15.01
C GLY A 212 -10.67 14.12 -13.79
N ASP A 213 -11.06 12.86 -13.67
CA ASP A 213 -11.85 12.40 -12.53
C ASP A 213 -11.04 12.35 -11.23
N ILE A 214 -9.74 12.15 -11.28
CA ILE A 214 -8.85 12.22 -10.09
C ILE A 214 -9.04 13.56 -9.35
N GLU A 215 -9.02 14.69 -10.07
CA GLU A 215 -9.19 16.00 -9.46
C GLU A 215 -10.59 16.19 -8.86
N ARG A 216 -11.62 15.64 -9.51
CA ARG A 216 -12.99 15.63 -8.99
C ARG A 216 -13.13 14.71 -7.78
N ALA A 217 -12.48 13.55 -7.81
CA ALA A 217 -12.45 12.59 -6.71
C ALA A 217 -11.82 13.20 -5.46
N MET A 218 -10.72 13.91 -5.59
CA MET A 218 -10.09 14.61 -4.47
C MET A 218 -11.03 15.59 -3.75
N LYS A 219 -12.02 16.16 -4.47
CA LYS A 219 -13.08 16.99 -3.88
C LYS A 219 -14.18 16.16 -3.19
N ARG A 220 -14.24 14.87 -3.46
CA ARG A 220 -15.16 13.90 -2.82
C ARG A 220 -14.44 13.07 -1.75
N ASN A 221 -13.43 13.64 -1.15
CA ASN A 221 -12.62 12.99 -0.13
C ASN A 221 -13.48 12.35 0.97
N LEU A 222 -13.21 11.07 1.25
CA LEU A 222 -13.88 10.28 2.29
C LEU A 222 -13.15 10.35 3.62
N LEU A 223 -11.82 10.48 3.60
CA LEU A 223 -10.99 10.41 4.79
C LEU A 223 -10.79 11.80 5.39
N ASP A 224 -11.22 11.99 6.64
CA ASP A 224 -10.85 13.19 7.39
C ASP A 224 -9.38 13.10 7.80
N ARG A 225 -8.98 12.00 8.43
CA ARG A 225 -7.58 11.72 8.72
C ARG A 225 -7.31 10.30 9.20
N LEU A 226 -6.06 9.86 9.04
CA LEU A 226 -5.50 8.75 9.80
C LEU A 226 -4.98 9.31 11.14
N LYS A 227 -5.64 8.93 12.23
CA LYS A 227 -5.29 9.35 13.59
C LYS A 227 -4.29 8.38 14.20
N ILE A 228 -3.21 8.89 14.76
CA ILE A 228 -2.26 8.14 15.59
C ILE A 228 -2.06 8.98 16.85
N ARG A 229 -2.72 8.59 17.93
CA ARG A 229 -2.78 9.34 19.19
C ARG A 229 -2.23 8.52 20.33
N ALA A 230 -1.56 9.18 21.26
CA ALA A 230 -1.07 8.55 22.48
C ALA A 230 -1.28 9.48 23.66
N THR A 231 -1.82 8.91 24.75
CA THR A 231 -1.84 9.53 26.06
C THR A 231 -0.86 8.80 26.95
N ILE A 232 0.11 9.51 27.52
CA ILE A 232 1.18 8.94 28.32
C ILE A 232 1.26 9.67 29.65
N SER A 233 1.21 8.94 30.76
CA SER A 233 1.33 9.48 32.11
C SER A 233 2.68 9.11 32.71
N PHE A 234 3.34 10.09 33.31
CA PHE A 234 4.66 9.97 33.93
C PHE A 234 4.61 10.31 35.44
N LEU A 235 5.67 9.93 36.16
CA LEU A 235 5.90 10.30 37.54
C LEU A 235 4.64 10.04 38.45
N LEU A 236 4.15 8.81 38.43
CA LEU A 236 2.97 8.40 39.21
C LEU A 236 1.69 9.20 38.83
N GLY A 237 1.54 9.51 37.55
CA GLY A 237 0.39 10.20 37.00
C GLY A 237 0.38 11.72 37.22
N LYS A 238 1.46 12.30 37.75
CA LYS A 238 1.56 13.75 37.96
C LYS A 238 1.76 14.56 36.70
N ILE A 239 2.31 13.95 35.64
CA ILE A 239 2.49 14.58 34.35
C ILE A 239 1.78 13.72 33.32
N ARG A 240 0.88 14.32 32.55
CA ARG A 240 0.20 13.70 31.42
C ARG A 240 0.64 14.40 30.14
N MET A 241 0.97 13.63 29.15
CA MET A 241 1.27 14.10 27.81
C MET A 241 0.29 13.44 26.83
N ASP A 242 -0.47 14.27 26.15
CA ASP A 242 -1.36 13.86 25.07
C ASP A 242 -0.68 14.21 23.76
N LEU A 243 -0.47 13.21 22.91
CA LEU A 243 0.14 13.34 21.59
C LEU A 243 -0.91 12.99 20.54
N SER A 244 -0.96 13.77 19.52
CA SER A 244 -1.83 13.56 18.36
C SER A 244 -1.04 13.51 17.07
N GLU A 245 -1.71 13.16 16.00
CA GLU A 245 -1.13 13.22 14.65
C GLU A 245 -0.67 14.64 14.28
N THR A 246 -1.24 15.69 14.87
CA THR A 246 -0.84 17.09 14.63
C THR A 246 0.48 17.46 15.31
N ASP A 247 0.84 16.75 16.39
CA ASP A 247 2.14 16.91 17.05
C ASP A 247 3.24 16.15 16.31
N THR A 248 2.85 15.20 15.45
CA THR A 248 3.77 14.45 14.62
C THR A 248 4.19 15.29 13.42
N LYS A 249 5.42 15.74 13.42
CA LYS A 249 6.05 16.38 12.26
C LYS A 249 6.54 15.31 11.31
N GLY A 250 6.56 15.64 10.04
CA GLY A 250 7.06 14.71 9.04
C GLY A 250 7.64 15.40 7.83
N ARG A 251 8.47 14.66 7.13
CA ARG A 251 9.02 15.09 5.85
C ARG A 251 9.09 13.90 4.90
N LEU A 252 8.51 14.08 3.72
CA LEU A 252 8.74 13.15 2.62
C LEU A 252 10.24 13.22 2.24
N GLN A 253 10.92 12.08 2.28
CA GLN A 253 12.35 11.99 1.98
C GLN A 253 12.58 11.57 0.53
N ALA A 254 11.86 10.56 0.09
CA ALA A 254 12.08 9.96 -1.21
C ALA A 254 10.86 9.19 -1.70
N CYS A 255 10.80 8.97 -3.02
CA CYS A 255 9.80 8.15 -3.68
C CYS A 255 10.46 7.23 -4.70
N LEU A 256 9.93 6.02 -4.80
CA LEU A 256 10.13 5.11 -5.90
C LEU A 256 8.76 4.95 -6.57
N ASP A 257 8.66 5.37 -7.83
CA ASP A 257 7.44 5.34 -8.62
C ASP A 257 7.61 4.29 -9.73
N GLY A 258 6.87 3.21 -9.63
CA GLY A 258 6.92 2.11 -10.57
C GLY A 258 5.50 1.68 -10.96
N PRO A 259 5.34 0.92 -12.07
CA PRO A 259 4.03 0.61 -12.64
C PRO A 259 3.18 -0.33 -11.78
N VAL A 260 3.75 -0.93 -10.73
CA VAL A 260 3.06 -1.92 -9.90
C VAL A 260 2.93 -1.47 -8.45
N ARG A 261 3.93 -0.74 -7.94
CA ARG A 261 3.86 -0.13 -6.61
C ARG A 261 4.62 1.19 -6.54
N VAL A 262 4.11 2.09 -5.72
CA VAL A 262 4.82 3.30 -5.30
C VAL A 262 5.30 3.12 -3.87
N ILE A 263 6.59 3.35 -3.61
CA ILE A 263 7.16 3.36 -2.26
C ILE A 263 7.48 4.79 -1.88
N LYS A 264 6.93 5.27 -0.76
CA LYS A 264 7.24 6.59 -0.19
C LYS A 264 8.00 6.41 1.11
N LYS A 265 9.10 7.14 1.28
CA LYS A 265 9.89 7.18 2.51
C LYS A 265 9.66 8.51 3.20
N TYR A 266 9.18 8.46 4.44
CA TYR A 266 8.99 9.60 5.32
C TYR A 266 9.98 9.55 6.47
N ARG A 267 10.36 10.73 6.97
CA ARG A 267 11.02 10.88 8.26
C ARG A 267 10.10 11.63 9.19
N ASN A 268 9.73 11.01 10.31
CA ASN A 268 8.79 11.53 11.28
C ASN A 268 9.48 11.76 12.62
N TRP A 269 9.02 12.77 13.35
CA TRP A 269 9.41 13.06 14.72
C TRP A 269 8.25 13.73 15.44
N VAL A 270 8.31 13.79 16.76
CA VAL A 270 7.34 14.48 17.61
C VAL A 270 8.09 15.62 18.34
N ASP A 271 7.47 16.78 18.43
CA ASP A 271 8.01 17.88 19.25
C ASP A 271 7.66 17.61 20.72
N LEU A 272 8.60 17.08 21.49
CA LEU A 272 8.41 16.77 22.92
C LEU A 272 8.21 18.03 23.78
N LEU A 273 8.92 19.09 23.43
CA LEU A 273 8.81 20.43 23.97
C LEU A 273 9.10 21.45 22.86
N PRO A 274 8.69 22.70 22.95
CA PRO A 274 9.00 23.71 21.96
C PRO A 274 10.49 23.74 21.62
N GLY A 275 10.83 23.36 20.38
CA GLY A 275 12.21 23.32 19.90
C GLY A 275 13.03 22.09 20.28
N ILE A 276 12.44 21.08 20.92
CA ILE A 276 13.11 19.82 21.30
C ILE A 276 12.38 18.66 20.60
N PRO A 277 12.84 18.24 19.41
CA PRO A 277 12.24 17.10 18.73
C PRO A 277 12.67 15.78 19.36
N SER A 278 11.79 14.77 19.26
CA SER A 278 12.16 13.38 19.53
C SER A 278 13.21 12.88 18.51
N PRO A 279 13.87 11.75 18.76
CA PRO A 279 14.54 11.02 17.72
C PRO A 279 13.60 10.77 16.53
N SER A 280 14.10 10.96 15.31
CA SER A 280 13.31 10.75 14.10
C SER A 280 13.22 9.26 13.75
N ILE A 281 12.06 8.87 13.21
CA ILE A 281 11.80 7.51 12.73
C ILE A 281 11.54 7.58 11.23
N ASP A 282 12.24 6.76 10.44
CA ASP A 282 11.95 6.59 9.03
C ASP A 282 10.77 5.61 8.88
N ARG A 283 9.77 6.00 8.09
CA ARG A 283 8.58 5.21 7.80
C ARG A 283 8.43 5.01 6.30
N LEU A 284 8.18 3.78 5.89
CA LEU A 284 7.82 3.44 4.52
C LEU A 284 6.31 3.36 4.36
N VAL A 285 5.83 3.68 3.17
CA VAL A 285 4.45 3.47 2.74
C VAL A 285 4.49 2.81 1.39
N PHE A 286 3.96 1.59 1.30
CA PHE A 286 3.85 0.85 0.06
C PHE A 286 2.43 0.97 -0.49
N ASN A 287 2.31 1.48 -1.70
CA ASN A 287 1.02 1.62 -2.38
C ASN A 287 1.00 0.66 -3.57
N TYR A 288 0.04 -0.26 -3.56
CA TYR A 288 -0.25 -1.21 -4.62
C TYR A 288 -1.59 -0.86 -5.28
N PRO A 289 -2.00 -1.48 -6.38
CA PRO A 289 -3.23 -1.15 -7.09
C PRO A 289 -4.49 -1.07 -6.22
N ASN A 290 -4.59 -1.89 -5.20
CA ASN A 290 -5.77 -2.01 -4.35
C ASN A 290 -5.47 -2.01 -2.85
N ARG A 291 -4.20 -1.84 -2.46
CA ARG A 291 -3.83 -1.85 -1.04
C ARG A 291 -2.69 -0.90 -0.71
N ILE A 292 -2.72 -0.41 0.50
CA ILE A 292 -1.67 0.41 1.09
C ILE A 292 -1.16 -0.32 2.32
N VAL A 293 0.15 -0.47 2.42
CA VAL A 293 0.80 -1.10 3.57
C VAL A 293 1.68 -0.07 4.26
N LEU A 294 1.43 0.13 5.55
CA LEU A 294 2.21 0.99 6.43
C LEU A 294 2.93 0.10 7.47
N PRO A 295 4.10 -0.43 7.16
CA PRO A 295 4.89 -1.14 8.14
C PRO A 295 5.45 -0.16 9.16
N ASN A 296 5.26 -0.45 10.43
CA ASN A 296 5.85 0.31 11.52
C ASN A 296 6.71 -0.61 12.36
N ASP A 297 8.02 -0.41 12.32
CA ASP A 297 8.97 -1.00 13.26
C ASP A 297 9.17 0.00 14.40
N MET A 298 8.65 -0.36 15.57
CA MET A 298 8.78 0.45 16.77
C MET A 298 9.83 -0.18 17.69
N TYR A 299 10.88 0.55 17.97
CA TYR A 299 11.88 0.15 18.94
C TYR A 299 11.65 0.87 20.26
N LEU A 300 11.38 0.10 21.33
CA LEU A 300 11.38 0.60 22.71
C LEU A 300 12.73 0.34 23.35
N PRO A 301 13.56 1.36 23.55
CA PRO A 301 14.93 1.19 24.03
C PRO A 301 15.03 0.87 25.53
N PHE A 302 13.92 1.01 26.27
CA PHE A 302 13.84 0.75 27.71
C PHE A 302 12.47 0.20 28.07
N ASN A 303 12.33 -0.39 29.23
CA ASN A 303 11.03 -0.78 29.78
C ASN A 303 10.22 0.47 30.13
N PRO A 304 9.08 0.72 29.46
CA PRO A 304 8.27 1.93 29.71
C PRO A 304 7.85 2.08 31.18
N GLU A 305 7.56 0.97 31.89
CA GLU A 305 7.16 0.96 33.29
C GLU A 305 8.11 1.70 34.25
N ALA A 306 9.39 1.85 33.85
CA ALA A 306 10.36 2.60 34.64
C ALA A 306 10.07 4.11 34.68
N PHE A 307 9.32 4.63 33.72
CA PHE A 307 9.09 6.07 33.53
C PHE A 307 7.60 6.37 33.34
N ILE A 308 6.85 5.47 32.73
CA ILE A 308 5.45 5.60 32.35
C ILE A 308 4.60 4.83 33.34
N THR A 309 3.63 5.50 33.97
CA THR A 309 2.70 4.87 34.92
C THR A 309 1.43 4.36 34.24
N ASP A 310 1.05 4.98 33.14
CA ASP A 310 -0.08 4.56 32.29
C ASP A 310 0.13 5.08 30.87
N GLY A 311 -0.46 4.39 29.90
CA GLY A 311 -0.39 4.81 28.49
C GLY A 311 -1.49 4.18 27.66
N GLU A 312 -1.99 4.98 26.74
CA GLU A 312 -2.99 4.58 25.74
C GLU A 312 -2.50 5.02 24.36
N ILE A 313 -2.65 4.14 23.36
CA ILE A 313 -2.39 4.45 21.97
C ILE A 313 -3.64 4.10 21.16
N THR A 314 -4.06 5.02 20.30
CA THR A 314 -5.15 4.82 19.35
C THR A 314 -4.63 5.01 17.94
N VAL A 315 -4.95 4.08 17.03
CA VAL A 315 -4.76 4.20 15.59
C VAL A 315 -6.12 4.04 14.94
N ALA A 316 -6.61 5.09 14.28
CA ALA A 316 -7.95 5.11 13.72
C ALA A 316 -7.99 5.85 12.37
N LEU A 317 -8.94 5.44 11.53
CA LEU A 317 -9.38 6.21 10.38
C LEU A 317 -10.62 7.00 10.77
N ASP A 318 -10.59 8.30 10.58
CA ASP A 318 -11.72 9.19 10.74
C ASP A 318 -12.23 9.64 9.39
N PHE A 319 -13.54 9.63 9.20
CA PHE A 319 -14.14 9.92 7.90
C PHE A 319 -14.85 11.26 7.92
N THR A 320 -14.94 11.86 6.75
CA THR A 320 -15.75 13.06 6.53
C THR A 320 -17.24 12.70 6.61
N ARG A 321 -18.10 13.71 6.72
CA ARG A 321 -19.57 13.55 6.67
C ARG A 321 -20.07 12.75 5.44
N ARG A 322 -19.24 12.56 4.43
CA ARG A 322 -19.55 11.73 3.25
C ARG A 322 -19.69 10.24 3.58
N ALA A 323 -19.17 9.80 4.73
CA ALA A 323 -19.38 8.44 5.20
C ALA A 323 -20.82 8.19 5.71
N VAL A 324 -21.60 9.24 5.98
CA VAL A 324 -23.02 9.08 6.36
C VAL A 324 -23.80 8.38 5.25
N GLY A 325 -24.51 7.33 5.60
CA GLY A 325 -25.18 6.42 4.67
C GLY A 325 -24.33 5.20 4.27
N SER A 326 -23.07 5.14 4.63
CA SER A 326 -22.23 3.95 4.51
C SER A 326 -22.53 2.95 5.63
N TYR A 327 -22.02 1.74 5.50
CA TYR A 327 -22.13 0.68 6.49
C TYR A 327 -20.78 0.31 7.06
N LEU A 328 -20.74 0.08 8.37
CA LEU A 328 -19.61 -0.52 9.07
C LEU A 328 -19.83 -2.02 9.23
N PHE A 329 -18.80 -2.81 9.00
CA PHE A 329 -18.80 -4.25 9.27
C PHE A 329 -17.44 -4.72 9.78
N ASN A 330 -17.45 -5.71 10.67
CA ASN A 330 -16.26 -6.38 11.20
C ASN A 330 -16.63 -7.82 11.63
N PRO A 331 -15.66 -8.65 12.03
CA PRO A 331 -15.94 -10.05 12.38
C PRO A 331 -16.82 -10.23 13.63
N ILE A 332 -17.14 -9.16 14.34
CA ILE A 332 -17.91 -9.19 15.59
C ILE A 332 -19.39 -8.92 15.32
N ASN A 333 -19.68 -8.08 14.34
CA ASN A 333 -21.03 -7.71 14.00
C ASN A 333 -21.72 -8.81 13.23
N GLU A 334 -22.93 -9.19 13.66
CA GLU A 334 -23.77 -10.10 12.89
C GLU A 334 -24.29 -9.47 11.58
N LYS A 335 -24.41 -8.15 11.56
CA LYS A 335 -24.94 -7.34 10.45
C LYS A 335 -24.12 -6.07 10.29
N PRO A 336 -24.05 -5.54 9.06
CA PRO A 336 -23.54 -4.19 8.85
C PRO A 336 -24.33 -3.15 9.65
N LEU A 337 -23.64 -2.20 10.26
CA LEU A 337 -24.19 -1.09 11.02
C LEU A 337 -24.18 0.16 10.14
N LEU A 338 -25.28 0.91 10.14
CA LEU A 338 -25.42 2.15 9.37
C LEU A 338 -24.69 3.30 10.08
N ILE A 339 -23.83 4.01 9.36
CA ILE A 339 -23.21 5.26 9.81
C ILE A 339 -24.22 6.39 9.60
N ASP A 340 -24.76 6.96 10.67
CA ASP A 340 -25.76 8.03 10.62
C ASP A 340 -25.39 9.25 11.48
N GLY A 341 -24.22 9.24 12.09
CA GLY A 341 -23.73 10.28 13.00
C GLY A 341 -24.29 10.14 14.41
N LYS A 342 -24.74 8.94 14.80
CA LYS A 342 -25.29 8.68 16.15
C LYS A 342 -24.90 7.31 16.63
N MET A 343 -24.23 7.24 17.76
CA MET A 343 -23.88 5.96 18.38
C MET A 343 -25.10 5.18 18.85
N SER A 344 -25.45 4.10 18.14
CA SER A 344 -26.43 3.11 18.58
C SER A 344 -25.90 2.20 19.69
N PRO A 345 -26.76 1.44 20.42
CA PRO A 345 -26.31 0.43 21.37
C PRO A 345 -25.49 -0.69 20.74
N GLU A 346 -25.79 -1.07 19.49
CA GLU A 346 -25.06 -2.09 18.73
C GLU A 346 -23.65 -1.61 18.39
N GLU A 347 -23.50 -0.36 17.98
CA GLU A 347 -22.21 0.25 17.67
C GLU A 347 -21.33 0.39 18.92
N ARG A 348 -21.90 0.71 20.08
CA ARG A 348 -21.15 0.76 21.35
C ARG A 348 -20.48 -0.57 21.67
N LYS A 349 -21.09 -1.70 21.34
CA LYS A 349 -20.53 -3.03 21.55
C LYS A 349 -19.26 -3.27 20.74
N VAL A 350 -19.07 -2.60 19.60
CA VAL A 350 -17.85 -2.72 18.79
C VAL A 350 -16.63 -2.33 19.60
N SER A 351 -16.70 -1.26 20.40
CA SER A 351 -15.60 -0.78 21.23
C SER A 351 -15.44 -1.52 22.56
N GLU A 352 -16.34 -2.45 22.89
CA GLU A 352 -16.28 -3.26 24.12
C GLU A 352 -15.45 -4.55 23.96
N PHE A 353 -15.01 -4.87 22.73
CA PHE A 353 -14.28 -6.09 22.45
C PHE A 353 -12.84 -6.04 22.96
N THR A 354 -12.52 -7.00 23.82
CA THR A 354 -11.21 -7.16 24.44
C THR A 354 -10.30 -8.16 23.71
N VAL A 355 -9.03 -8.19 24.08
CA VAL A 355 -7.96 -9.03 23.49
C VAL A 355 -8.34 -10.49 23.31
N ASP A 356 -9.01 -11.11 24.29
CA ASP A 356 -9.35 -12.55 24.22
C ASP A 356 -10.26 -12.93 23.06
N ALA A 357 -11.09 -11.97 22.61
CA ALA A 357 -11.93 -12.16 21.45
C ALA A 357 -11.14 -11.87 20.14
N ILE A 358 -10.27 -10.85 20.15
CA ILE A 358 -9.47 -10.45 19.01
C ILE A 358 -8.41 -11.49 18.64
N GLU A 359 -7.84 -12.19 19.62
CA GLU A 359 -6.86 -13.26 19.39
C GLU A 359 -7.39 -14.39 18.49
N ARG A 360 -8.70 -14.63 18.55
CA ARG A 360 -9.37 -15.68 17.74
C ARG A 360 -9.88 -15.15 16.40
N ILE A 361 -9.90 -13.85 16.24
CA ILE A 361 -10.51 -13.17 15.10
C ILE A 361 -9.48 -12.19 14.56
N SER A 362 -9.00 -12.41 13.33
CA SER A 362 -8.11 -11.44 12.69
C SER A 362 -8.76 -10.05 12.69
N PRO A 363 -8.13 -9.04 13.32
CA PRO A 363 -8.76 -7.74 13.51
C PRO A 363 -8.80 -6.95 12.21
N TRP A 364 -10.01 -6.76 11.68
CA TRP A 364 -10.26 -5.90 10.52
C TRP A 364 -11.59 -5.17 10.66
N ILE A 365 -11.70 -4.03 10.01
CA ILE A 365 -12.91 -3.22 9.95
C ILE A 365 -13.12 -2.78 8.51
N LEU A 366 -14.36 -2.89 8.03
CA LEU A 366 -14.79 -2.53 6.70
C LEU A 366 -15.81 -1.40 6.79
N ILE A 367 -15.59 -0.34 6.01
CA ILE A 367 -16.63 0.65 5.69
C ILE A 367 -16.92 0.56 4.20
N PHE A 368 -18.21 0.50 3.83
CA PHE A 368 -18.62 0.38 2.45
C PHE A 368 -19.95 1.06 2.15
N ASN A 369 -20.13 1.46 0.91
CA ASN A 369 -21.34 2.00 0.33
C ASN A 369 -21.39 1.67 -1.17
N ASP A 370 -22.34 2.27 -1.91
CA ASP A 370 -22.49 2.03 -3.35
C ASP A 370 -21.30 2.54 -4.20
N GLU A 371 -20.51 3.47 -3.69
CA GLU A 371 -19.30 3.94 -4.40
C GLU A 371 -18.14 2.94 -4.28
N GLY A 372 -17.98 2.32 -3.11
CA GLY A 372 -16.88 1.41 -2.85
C GLY A 372 -16.72 1.05 -1.37
N ALA A 373 -15.58 0.44 -1.06
CA ALA A 373 -15.24 0.02 0.29
C ALA A 373 -13.80 0.36 0.66
N VAL A 374 -13.60 0.62 1.94
CA VAL A 374 -12.28 0.69 2.59
C VAL A 374 -12.26 -0.34 3.71
N LEU A 375 -11.31 -1.28 3.65
CA LEU A 375 -11.06 -2.25 4.71
C LEU A 375 -9.73 -1.91 5.38
N GLY A 376 -9.78 -1.65 6.68
CA GLY A 376 -8.60 -1.47 7.52
C GLY A 376 -8.27 -2.75 8.27
N ARG A 377 -7.00 -3.16 8.21
CA ARG A 377 -6.50 -4.33 8.94
C ARG A 377 -5.24 -4.00 9.72
N PHE A 378 -5.13 -4.61 10.88
CA PHE A 378 -4.04 -4.35 11.80
C PHE A 378 -3.30 -5.64 12.11
N PHE A 379 -2.01 -5.71 11.80
CA PHE A 379 -1.18 -6.86 12.10
C PHE A 379 -0.20 -6.53 13.21
N LEU A 380 -0.29 -7.27 14.28
CA LEU A 380 0.67 -7.23 15.37
C LEU A 380 1.65 -8.40 15.20
N SER A 381 2.93 -8.15 15.44
CA SER A 381 3.93 -9.23 15.40
C SER A 381 3.63 -10.28 16.47
N ASP A 382 4.02 -11.52 16.21
CA ASP A 382 3.91 -12.62 17.18
C ASP A 382 4.53 -12.28 18.54
N LYS A 383 5.59 -11.46 18.54
CA LYS A 383 6.22 -10.98 19.76
C LYS A 383 5.23 -10.17 20.60
N ILE A 384 4.48 -9.25 19.98
CA ILE A 384 3.44 -8.46 20.66
C ILE A 384 2.36 -9.39 21.21
N TRP A 385 1.85 -10.31 20.39
CA TRP A 385 0.84 -11.27 20.81
C TRP A 385 1.32 -12.16 21.96
N ASN A 386 2.56 -12.65 21.92
CA ASN A 386 3.13 -13.45 22.98
C ASN A 386 3.29 -12.67 24.29
N GLU A 387 3.65 -11.40 24.22
CA GLU A 387 3.70 -10.54 25.41
C GLU A 387 2.30 -10.28 25.97
N PHE A 388 1.30 -10.07 25.15
CA PHE A 388 -0.09 -9.94 25.62
C PHE A 388 -0.57 -11.21 26.33
N ARG A 389 -0.29 -12.38 25.79
CA ARG A 389 -0.59 -13.67 26.44
C ARG A 389 0.15 -13.84 27.77
N ARG A 390 1.44 -13.50 27.79
CA ARG A 390 2.28 -13.56 29.00
C ARG A 390 1.77 -12.67 30.11
N LEU A 391 1.36 -11.46 29.76
CA LEU A 391 0.83 -10.48 30.73
C LEU A 391 -0.57 -10.89 31.21
N GLY A 392 -1.32 -11.66 30.42
CA GLY A 392 -2.63 -12.20 30.78
C GLY A 392 -3.72 -11.16 31.04
N PRO A 393 -4.95 -11.60 31.39
CA PRO A 393 -6.07 -10.70 31.67
C PRO A 393 -5.85 -9.75 32.86
N ALA A 394 -4.94 -10.14 33.78
CA ALA A 394 -4.55 -9.30 34.91
C ALA A 394 -3.58 -8.19 34.55
N SER A 395 -3.01 -8.20 33.32
CA SER A 395 -2.18 -7.11 32.86
C SER A 395 -3.03 -5.88 32.61
N ALA A 396 -2.45 -4.73 32.88
CA ALA A 396 -3.11 -3.47 32.55
C ALA A 396 -3.17 -3.21 31.04
N PHE A 397 -2.43 -4.01 30.20
CA PHE A 397 -2.48 -3.85 28.77
C PHE A 397 -3.74 -4.49 28.20
N ARG A 398 -4.51 -3.69 27.46
CA ARG A 398 -5.72 -4.11 26.75
C ARG A 398 -5.70 -3.57 25.34
N TYR A 399 -6.02 -4.42 24.39
CA TYR A 399 -6.19 -4.06 23.00
C TYR A 399 -7.64 -4.30 22.61
N SER A 400 -8.27 -3.32 21.97
CA SER A 400 -9.67 -3.38 21.58
C SER A 400 -9.91 -2.70 20.24
N PHE A 401 -11.02 -3.01 19.63
CA PHE A 401 -11.55 -2.17 18.56
C PHE A 401 -11.94 -0.80 19.15
N PHE A 402 -11.79 0.21 18.31
CA PHE A 402 -12.25 1.56 18.59
C PHE A 402 -13.23 1.97 17.48
N TYR A 403 -14.38 2.48 17.88
CA TYR A 403 -15.40 2.96 16.96
C TYR A 403 -16.17 4.13 17.56
N THR A 404 -16.40 5.16 16.75
CA THR A 404 -17.25 6.30 17.12
C THR A 404 -18.02 6.80 15.90
N ASP A 405 -19.34 6.94 16.04
CA ASP A 405 -20.22 7.60 15.07
C ASP A 405 -21.04 8.65 15.82
N ASP A 406 -20.54 9.89 15.88
CA ASP A 406 -21.14 10.98 16.65
C ASP A 406 -20.89 12.33 15.97
N ALA A 407 -21.88 12.78 15.22
CA ALA A 407 -21.85 14.06 14.53
C ALA A 407 -21.77 15.28 15.48
N ALA A 408 -22.10 15.10 16.76
CA ALA A 408 -22.04 16.15 17.78
C ALA A 408 -20.76 16.10 18.62
N ALA A 409 -19.90 15.08 18.41
CA ALA A 409 -18.63 15.00 19.11
C ALA A 409 -17.80 16.27 18.84
N PRO A 410 -17.24 16.89 19.89
CA PRO A 410 -16.28 17.95 19.69
C PRO A 410 -15.11 17.35 18.92
N ASP A 411 -14.90 17.84 17.71
CA ASP A 411 -13.81 17.33 16.92
C ASP A 411 -12.51 18.00 17.34
N ASP A 412 -11.47 17.18 17.29
CA ASP A 412 -10.11 17.67 17.27
C ASP A 412 -9.84 18.37 15.93
N PRO A 413 -8.73 19.07 15.77
CA PRO A 413 -8.40 19.71 14.50
C PRO A 413 -8.41 18.71 13.34
N GLY A 414 -9.55 18.62 12.64
CA GLY A 414 -9.88 17.83 11.47
C GLY A 414 -10.19 18.68 10.26
N LEU A 415 -10.63 18.06 9.17
CA LEU A 415 -11.18 18.74 8.00
C LEU A 415 -12.61 19.18 8.26
N GLU A 416 -13.35 18.40 9.02
CA GLU A 416 -14.77 18.62 9.35
C GLU A 416 -15.05 18.38 10.84
N PRO A 417 -16.01 19.08 11.44
CA PRO A 417 -16.46 18.79 12.79
C PRO A 417 -17.31 17.50 12.84
N GLY A 418 -17.27 16.80 13.97
CA GLY A 418 -17.98 15.55 14.19
C GLY A 418 -17.16 14.32 13.78
N LYS A 419 -17.62 13.15 14.18
CA LYS A 419 -17.00 11.86 13.91
C LYS A 419 -18.00 10.98 13.15
N TYR A 420 -17.63 10.57 11.96
CA TYR A 420 -18.53 9.82 11.08
C TYR A 420 -17.90 8.45 10.77
N GLY A 421 -18.24 7.47 11.61
CA GLY A 421 -17.69 6.13 11.45
C GLY A 421 -16.19 6.05 11.73
N GLU A 422 -15.66 6.89 12.62
CA GLU A 422 -14.28 6.78 13.08
C GLU A 422 -14.02 5.39 13.63
N PHE A 423 -13.08 4.67 13.03
CA PHE A 423 -12.78 3.31 13.47
C PHE A 423 -11.28 3.02 13.51
N GLY A 424 -10.92 2.08 14.36
CA GLY A 424 -9.54 1.65 14.47
C GLY A 424 -9.30 0.72 15.65
N PHE A 425 -8.14 0.89 16.25
CA PHE A 425 -7.66 0.06 17.32
C PHE A 425 -7.10 0.91 18.45
N GLN A 426 -7.38 0.49 19.68
CA GLN A 426 -6.92 1.14 20.90
C GLN A 426 -6.14 0.15 21.75
N GLY A 427 -4.95 0.53 22.18
CA GLY A 427 -4.13 -0.19 23.14
C GLY A 427 -4.01 0.60 24.43
N LYS A 428 -4.44 0.04 25.58
CA LYS A 428 -4.30 0.61 26.91
C LYS A 428 -3.25 -0.14 27.73
N GLY A 429 -2.63 0.53 28.70
CA GLY A 429 -1.61 -0.07 29.55
C GLY A 429 -0.26 -0.25 28.85
N VAL A 430 0.09 0.64 27.94
CA VAL A 430 1.34 0.62 27.16
C VAL A 430 2.58 0.60 28.06
N ALA A 431 2.47 1.11 29.29
CA ALA A 431 3.54 1.05 30.28
C ALA A 431 4.06 -0.38 30.54
N ASN A 432 3.20 -1.38 30.38
CA ASN A 432 3.54 -2.78 30.65
C ASN A 432 4.19 -3.50 29.45
N VAL A 433 4.34 -2.85 28.32
CA VAL A 433 4.99 -3.42 27.13
C VAL A 433 6.50 -3.44 27.36
N PRO A 434 7.20 -4.59 27.32
CA PRO A 434 8.66 -4.63 27.57
C PRO A 434 9.47 -3.89 26.52
N GLN A 435 10.72 -3.60 26.85
CA GLN A 435 11.67 -3.11 25.85
C GLN A 435 11.84 -4.08 24.67
N GLY A 436 12.04 -3.57 23.47
CA GLY A 436 12.28 -4.41 22.29
C GLY A 436 11.79 -3.81 20.98
N HIS A 437 11.90 -4.61 19.92
CA HIS A 437 11.36 -4.30 18.60
C HIS A 437 9.95 -4.88 18.45
N TYR A 438 9.05 -4.06 17.94
CA TYR A 438 7.64 -4.39 17.73
C TYR A 438 7.22 -3.98 16.32
N PHE A 439 6.81 -4.97 15.53
CA PHE A 439 6.29 -4.73 14.20
C PHE A 439 4.78 -4.60 14.23
N ILE A 440 4.29 -3.49 13.74
CA ILE A 440 2.88 -3.19 13.63
C ILE A 440 2.61 -2.78 12.18
N ASN A 441 1.88 -3.59 11.45
CA ASN A 441 1.49 -3.26 10.09
C ASN A 441 0.05 -2.80 10.04
N VAL A 442 -0.19 -1.64 9.45
CA VAL A 442 -1.53 -1.20 9.08
C VAL A 442 -1.68 -1.43 7.58
N VAL A 443 -2.71 -2.15 7.20
CA VAL A 443 -3.04 -2.40 5.80
C VAL A 443 -4.42 -1.84 5.53
N LEU A 444 -4.52 -1.04 4.48
CA LEU A 444 -5.77 -0.49 3.98
C LEU A 444 -6.02 -1.06 2.59
N PHE A 445 -7.19 -1.64 2.38
CA PHE A 445 -7.65 -2.04 1.05
C PHE A 445 -8.71 -1.07 0.58
N GLY A 446 -8.71 -0.74 -0.71
CA GLY A 446 -9.74 0.05 -1.36
C GLY A 446 -10.28 -0.67 -2.59
N LYS A 447 -11.59 -0.65 -2.78
CA LYS A 447 -12.26 -1.20 -3.97
C LYS A 447 -13.48 -0.37 -4.33
N LYS A 448 -13.51 0.13 -5.55
CA LYS A 448 -14.69 0.77 -6.13
C LYS A 448 -15.74 -0.30 -6.50
N GLY A 449 -17.03 0.05 -6.39
CA GLY A 449 -18.12 -0.88 -6.76
C GLY A 449 -18.15 -2.16 -5.93
N PHE A 450 -17.69 -2.11 -4.70
CA PHE A 450 -17.63 -3.23 -3.75
C PHE A 450 -19.03 -3.81 -3.50
N LYS A 451 -19.10 -5.14 -3.41
CA LYS A 451 -20.31 -5.85 -2.97
C LYS A 451 -20.04 -6.55 -1.64
N PHE A 452 -20.96 -6.42 -0.71
CA PHE A 452 -20.86 -7.08 0.58
C PHE A 452 -20.65 -8.59 0.43
N GLY A 453 -19.67 -9.15 1.10
CA GLY A 453 -19.18 -10.53 0.94
C GLY A 453 -17.85 -10.64 0.18
N GLU A 454 -17.43 -9.60 -0.55
CA GLU A 454 -16.15 -9.58 -1.25
C GLU A 454 -14.96 -9.25 -0.34
N GLU A 455 -15.19 -8.87 0.92
CA GLU A 455 -14.13 -8.62 1.91
C GLU A 455 -13.21 -9.82 2.11
N SER A 456 -13.73 -11.02 1.91
CA SER A 456 -12.93 -12.25 1.96
C SER A 456 -11.77 -12.25 0.97
N GLU A 457 -11.91 -11.59 -0.19
CA GLU A 457 -10.83 -11.50 -1.17
C GLU A 457 -9.65 -10.68 -0.64
N PHE A 458 -9.93 -9.60 0.09
CA PHE A 458 -8.88 -8.79 0.73
C PHE A 458 -8.18 -9.56 1.84
N LEU A 459 -8.95 -10.28 2.65
CA LEU A 459 -8.42 -11.01 3.80
C LEU A 459 -7.49 -12.15 3.38
N LYS A 460 -7.83 -12.87 2.31
CA LYS A 460 -7.01 -13.96 1.77
C LYS A 460 -5.58 -13.53 1.42
N VAL A 461 -5.38 -12.28 0.98
CA VAL A 461 -4.05 -11.78 0.60
C VAL A 461 -3.04 -11.97 1.72
N ASP A 462 -3.45 -11.75 2.96
CA ASP A 462 -2.57 -11.83 4.12
C ASP A 462 -2.76 -13.11 4.93
N ASP A 463 -3.97 -13.70 4.96
CA ASP A 463 -4.26 -14.91 5.75
C ASP A 463 -3.79 -16.20 5.08
N ALA A 464 -3.76 -16.21 3.76
CA ALA A 464 -3.32 -17.35 2.96
C ALA A 464 -2.50 -16.83 1.77
N PRO A 465 -1.28 -16.32 2.00
CA PRO A 465 -0.46 -15.76 0.93
C PRO A 465 -0.20 -16.81 -0.17
N LEU A 466 -0.13 -16.35 -1.41
CA LEU A 466 0.17 -17.19 -2.56
C LEU A 466 1.56 -17.84 -2.41
N GLU A 467 1.64 -19.12 -2.75
CA GLU A 467 2.89 -19.86 -2.79
C GLU A 467 3.61 -19.63 -4.12
N ILE A 468 4.91 -19.35 -4.07
CA ILE A 468 5.73 -19.06 -5.24
C ILE A 468 6.77 -20.15 -5.41
N THR A 469 6.88 -20.68 -6.62
CA THR A 469 7.93 -21.65 -6.99
C THR A 469 8.63 -21.14 -8.24
N VAL A 470 9.95 -21.09 -8.20
CA VAL A 470 10.79 -20.64 -9.32
C VAL A 470 11.54 -21.83 -9.91
N ARG A 471 11.50 -21.98 -11.25
CA ARG A 471 12.19 -23.05 -11.97
C ARG A 471 13.01 -22.47 -13.11
N GLN A 472 14.24 -22.97 -13.26
CA GLN A 472 15.07 -22.62 -14.40
C GLN A 472 14.66 -23.49 -15.61
N SER A 473 14.76 -22.92 -16.82
CA SER A 473 14.67 -23.72 -18.06
C SER A 473 15.61 -24.93 -18.00
N PRO A 474 15.17 -26.10 -18.43
CA PRO A 474 16.11 -27.16 -18.76
C PRO A 474 17.19 -26.65 -19.69
N PRO A 475 18.44 -27.09 -19.56
CA PRO A 475 19.55 -26.69 -20.41
C PRO A 475 19.36 -27.09 -21.88
#